data_e112ef9e2c7213ecc8c059afc733aaca
#
_entry.id   e112ef9e2c7213ecc8c059afc733aaca
#
_cell.length_a   1.000
_cell.length_b   1.000
_cell.length_c   1.000
_cell.angle_alpha   90.00
_cell.angle_beta   90.00
_cell.angle_gamma   90.00
#
_symmetry.space_group_name_H-M   'P 1'
#
loop_
_entity.id
_entity.type
_entity.pdbx_description
1 polymer ?
#
loop_
_entity_poly.entity_id
_entity_poly.type
_entity_poly.pdbx_seq_one_letter_code
_entity_poly.pdbx_strand_id
1 'polypeptide(L)'
;MANTSPVILILGSGPNIGQHVARAFAAKGYKVALASRSLKEEDSNDDQVHISADLSDPHSVKDIFSKVKGSLGLPSVVVYNAAATTSNNPENPLSLPLADFNRDFQINTTSAFVAAQQAALSFEQLPDHRSKTFIYTGNILNSTPIASLLDLGVGKSATAHIIRSAAAAYSNRGFKFYYADERKADGAPAYSELNGEAHGRFYAELAEHKVQGPWQQTFVKDIGYKHFSA
;
A
#
# COMPACT_ATOMS: atom_id res chain seq x y z
N MET A 1 -10.01 9.18 28.62
CA MET A 1 -9.31 8.14 27.85
C MET A 1 -8.04 8.76 27.31
N ALA A 2 -6.87 8.17 27.58
CA ALA A 2 -5.61 8.68 27.05
C ALA A 2 -5.69 8.73 25.52
N ASN A 3 -5.36 9.88 24.94
CA ASN A 3 -5.34 10.08 23.48
C ASN A 3 -4.07 9.37 22.95
N THR A 4 -4.17 8.06 22.71
CA THR A 4 -3.06 7.27 22.17
C THR A 4 -2.78 7.71 20.74
N SER A 5 -1.50 7.88 20.37
CA SER A 5 -1.09 8.22 18.99
C SER A 5 -1.70 7.23 17.98
N PRO A 6 -2.15 7.70 16.81
CA PRO A 6 -2.57 6.78 15.75
C PRO A 6 -1.37 5.97 15.24
N VAL A 7 -1.64 4.81 14.66
CA VAL A 7 -0.62 3.90 14.14
C VAL A 7 -0.75 3.77 12.63
N ILE A 8 0.36 3.86 11.90
CA ILE A 8 0.48 3.46 10.51
C ILE A 8 1.32 2.19 10.37
N LEU A 9 0.87 1.27 9.53
CA LEU A 9 1.65 0.10 9.09
C LEU A 9 2.00 0.24 7.61
N ILE A 10 3.29 0.11 7.27
CA ILE A 10 3.81 0.17 5.90
C ILE A 10 4.42 -1.18 5.55
N LEU A 11 3.76 -1.90 4.65
CA LEU A 11 4.19 -3.19 4.09
C LEU A 11 4.96 -2.92 2.78
N GLY A 12 6.27 -3.17 2.78
CA GLY A 12 7.18 -2.79 1.71
C GLY A 12 7.88 -1.46 1.98
N SER A 13 8.63 -1.38 3.08
CA SER A 13 9.37 -0.18 3.50
C SER A 13 10.68 0.00 2.72
N GLY A 14 10.57 0.23 1.41
CA GLY A 14 11.73 0.56 0.57
C GLY A 14 12.25 2.00 0.76
N PRO A 15 13.48 2.30 0.28
CA PRO A 15 14.18 3.56 0.56
C PRO A 15 13.49 4.80 -0.07
N ASN A 16 12.75 4.65 -1.16
CA ASN A 16 12.03 5.75 -1.79
C ASN A 16 10.65 5.95 -1.13
N ILE A 17 9.59 5.32 -1.64
CA ILE A 17 8.21 5.58 -1.20
C ILE A 17 8.03 5.23 0.29
N GLY A 18 8.41 4.01 0.71
CA GLY A 18 8.15 3.54 2.06
C GLY A 18 8.72 4.45 3.16
N GLN A 19 9.98 4.88 3.00
CA GLN A 19 10.64 5.75 3.97
C GLN A 19 10.09 7.18 3.98
N HIS A 20 9.68 7.73 2.83
CA HIS A 20 9.06 9.05 2.79
C HIS A 20 7.64 9.06 3.36
N VAL A 21 6.86 8.01 3.11
CA VAL A 21 5.56 7.81 3.75
C VAL A 21 5.73 7.72 5.28
N ALA A 22 6.69 6.92 5.76
CA ALA A 22 6.99 6.81 7.19
C ALA A 22 7.25 8.19 7.83
N ARG A 23 8.14 8.98 7.21
CA ARG A 23 8.48 10.34 7.71
C ARG A 23 7.27 11.28 7.70
N ALA A 24 6.46 11.25 6.63
CA ALA A 24 5.28 12.11 6.52
C ALA A 24 4.25 11.82 7.63
N PHE A 25 4.03 10.55 7.95
CA PHE A 25 3.10 10.17 9.02
C PHE A 25 3.68 10.38 10.41
N ALA A 26 4.97 10.12 10.62
CA ALA A 26 5.65 10.44 11.89
C ALA A 26 5.55 11.94 12.21
N ALA A 27 5.75 12.81 11.22
CA ALA A 27 5.60 14.27 11.36
C ALA A 27 4.16 14.69 11.75
N LYS A 28 3.16 13.84 11.50
CA LYS A 28 1.76 14.03 11.93
C LYS A 28 1.42 13.34 13.26
N GLY A 29 2.43 12.85 13.99
CA GLY A 29 2.26 12.22 15.30
C GLY A 29 1.78 10.77 15.28
N TYR A 30 1.90 10.08 14.14
CA TYR A 30 1.66 8.64 14.08
C TYR A 30 2.85 7.87 14.63
N LYS A 31 2.58 6.78 15.36
CA LYS A 31 3.54 5.70 15.55
C LYS A 31 3.65 4.88 14.27
N VAL A 32 4.85 4.46 13.91
CA VAL A 32 5.15 3.87 12.59
C VAL A 32 5.59 2.42 12.74
N ALA A 33 4.91 1.51 12.06
CA ALA A 33 5.36 0.14 11.87
C ALA A 33 5.83 -0.05 10.42
N LEU A 34 7.04 -0.55 10.25
CA LEU A 34 7.67 -0.82 8.96
C LEU A 34 7.89 -2.32 8.81
N ALA A 35 7.49 -2.89 7.67
CA ALA A 35 7.74 -4.29 7.36
C ALA A 35 8.42 -4.43 6.00
N SER A 36 9.57 -5.12 5.98
CA SER A 36 10.28 -5.55 4.77
C SER A 36 11.36 -6.59 5.11
N ARG A 37 11.89 -7.27 4.09
CA ARG A 37 12.89 -8.33 4.26
C ARG A 37 14.22 -7.87 4.85
N SER A 38 14.60 -6.62 4.62
CA SER A 38 15.92 -6.08 4.98
C SER A 38 15.94 -5.28 6.28
N LEU A 39 14.81 -5.13 6.95
CA LEU A 39 14.75 -4.41 8.22
C LEU A 39 15.32 -5.28 9.35
N LYS A 40 15.94 -4.60 10.31
CA LYS A 40 16.44 -5.21 11.54
C LYS A 40 15.52 -4.82 12.70
N GLU A 41 15.02 -5.81 13.42
CA GLU A 41 14.11 -5.58 14.56
C GLU A 41 14.79 -4.82 15.71
N GLU A 42 16.13 -4.94 15.81
CA GLU A 42 16.95 -4.21 16.79
C GLU A 42 16.98 -2.69 16.59
N ASP A 43 16.65 -2.19 15.38
CA ASP A 43 16.57 -0.77 15.09
C ASP A 43 15.22 -0.14 15.52
N SER A 44 14.36 -0.93 16.18
CA SER A 44 13.06 -0.46 16.70
C SER A 44 13.22 0.44 17.94
N ASN A 45 12.24 1.34 18.11
CA ASN A 45 12.09 2.18 19.30
C ASN A 45 10.60 2.34 19.67
N ASP A 46 10.28 3.16 20.67
CA ASP A 46 8.91 3.31 21.21
C ASP A 46 7.91 3.90 20.19
N ASP A 47 8.39 4.62 19.17
CA ASP A 47 7.57 5.29 18.17
C ASP A 47 7.67 4.66 16.78
N GLN A 48 8.71 3.85 16.54
CA GLN A 48 8.91 3.17 15.26
C GLN A 48 9.36 1.73 15.45
N VAL A 49 8.57 0.79 14.94
CA VAL A 49 8.85 -0.64 15.00
C VAL A 49 9.22 -1.18 13.63
N HIS A 50 10.34 -1.92 13.56
CA HIS A 50 10.83 -2.61 12.39
C HIS A 50 10.50 -4.09 12.47
N ILE A 51 9.96 -4.64 11.39
CA ILE A 51 9.55 -6.04 11.31
C ILE A 51 10.21 -6.66 10.07
N SER A 52 11.09 -7.63 10.29
CA SER A 52 11.63 -8.43 9.19
C SER A 52 10.57 -9.43 8.73
N ALA A 53 10.15 -9.35 7.47
CA ALA A 53 9.15 -10.24 6.91
C ALA A 53 9.26 -10.36 5.38
N ASP A 54 8.96 -11.56 4.87
CA ASP A 54 8.85 -11.83 3.44
C ASP A 54 7.39 -11.89 3.02
N LEU A 55 6.99 -10.94 2.19
CA LEU A 55 5.62 -10.82 1.68
C LEU A 55 5.34 -11.79 0.50
N SER A 56 6.30 -12.64 0.10
CA SER A 56 6.01 -13.79 -0.75
C SER A 56 5.29 -14.92 -0.01
N ASP A 57 5.32 -14.89 1.33
CA ASP A 57 4.47 -15.71 2.19
C ASP A 57 3.29 -14.88 2.74
N PRO A 58 2.06 -15.08 2.23
CA PRO A 58 0.90 -14.35 2.71
C PRO A 58 0.57 -14.56 4.19
N HIS A 59 1.03 -15.66 4.80
CA HIS A 59 0.82 -15.92 6.24
C HIS A 59 1.61 -14.93 7.10
N SER A 60 2.80 -14.50 6.64
CA SER A 60 3.64 -13.51 7.33
C SER A 60 2.89 -12.20 7.62
N VAL A 61 1.90 -11.84 6.78
CA VAL A 61 1.10 -10.62 6.95
C VAL A 61 0.32 -10.65 8.26
N LYS A 62 -0.27 -11.79 8.64
CA LYS A 62 -1.01 -11.91 9.92
C LYS A 62 -0.08 -11.72 11.11
N ASP A 63 1.13 -12.28 11.04
CA ASP A 63 2.14 -12.15 12.09
C ASP A 63 2.60 -10.69 12.23
N ILE A 64 2.78 -9.98 11.11
CA ILE A 64 3.07 -8.54 11.11
C ILE A 64 1.98 -7.77 11.88
N PHE A 65 0.70 -7.97 11.54
CA PHE A 65 -0.40 -7.29 12.23
C PHE A 65 -0.46 -7.62 13.71
N SER A 66 -0.18 -8.88 14.10
CA SER A 66 -0.12 -9.31 15.49
C SER A 66 1.02 -8.61 16.24
N LYS A 67 2.22 -8.53 15.67
CA LYS A 67 3.37 -7.80 16.22
C LYS A 67 3.06 -6.31 16.40
N VAL A 68 2.48 -5.66 15.38
CA VAL A 68 2.10 -4.23 15.45
C VAL A 68 1.07 -3.99 16.55
N LYS A 69 0.04 -4.83 16.63
CA LYS A 69 -0.99 -4.72 17.66
C LYS A 69 -0.39 -4.84 19.08
N GLY A 70 0.56 -5.74 19.25
CA GLY A 70 1.22 -5.97 20.55
C GLY A 70 2.16 -4.84 20.98
N SER A 71 2.82 -4.15 20.03
CA SER A 71 3.83 -3.13 20.31
C SER A 71 3.30 -1.70 20.26
N LEU A 72 2.52 -1.35 19.24
CA LEU A 72 2.05 0.02 18.98
C LEU A 72 0.53 0.18 19.08
N GLY A 73 -0.22 -0.91 18.99
CA GLY A 73 -1.68 -0.90 18.92
C GLY A 73 -2.19 -1.17 17.52
N LEU A 74 -3.51 -1.04 17.35
CA LEU A 74 -4.17 -1.30 16.06
C LEU A 74 -3.81 -0.24 15.01
N PRO A 75 -3.35 -0.65 13.81
CA PRO A 75 -3.09 0.30 12.74
C PRO A 75 -4.40 0.92 12.23
N SER A 76 -4.43 2.24 12.18
CA SER A 76 -5.53 3.04 11.63
C SER A 76 -5.30 3.42 10.17
N VAL A 77 -4.04 3.38 9.74
CA VAL A 77 -3.64 3.51 8.33
C VAL A 77 -2.75 2.33 7.98
N VAL A 78 -3.02 1.70 6.85
CA VAL A 78 -2.20 0.62 6.29
C VAL A 78 -1.81 0.97 4.87
N VAL A 79 -0.52 0.98 4.58
CA VAL A 79 0.02 1.18 3.23
C VAL A 79 0.65 -0.11 2.74
N TYR A 80 0.17 -0.64 1.65
CA TYR A 80 0.77 -1.77 0.95
C TYR A 80 1.58 -1.24 -0.25
N ASN A 81 2.89 -1.18 -0.07
CA ASN A 81 3.83 -0.63 -1.06
C ASN A 81 4.76 -1.70 -1.66
N ALA A 82 4.70 -2.93 -1.19
CA ALA A 82 5.49 -4.00 -1.76
C ALA A 82 5.03 -4.34 -3.18
N ALA A 83 6.01 -4.60 -4.04
CA ALA A 83 5.78 -5.09 -5.39
C ALA A 83 6.93 -6.02 -5.80
N ALA A 84 6.61 -6.92 -6.72
CA ALA A 84 7.58 -7.79 -7.36
C ALA A 84 7.27 -7.91 -8.87
N THR A 85 8.30 -8.09 -9.65
CA THR A 85 8.20 -8.39 -11.08
C THR A 85 9.40 -9.22 -11.52
N THR A 86 9.15 -10.15 -12.40
CA THR A 86 10.18 -10.91 -13.09
C THR A 86 10.24 -10.41 -14.54
N SER A 87 11.42 -9.98 -14.97
CA SER A 87 11.62 -9.54 -16.37
C SER A 87 11.26 -10.67 -17.33
N ASN A 88 10.35 -10.39 -18.25
CA ASN A 88 9.95 -11.37 -19.27
C ASN A 88 10.15 -10.84 -20.69
N ASN A 89 10.13 -11.76 -21.66
CA ASN A 89 10.30 -11.44 -23.06
C ASN A 89 9.04 -10.73 -23.61
N PRO A 90 9.12 -9.48 -24.06
CA PRO A 90 7.95 -8.76 -24.58
C PRO A 90 7.34 -9.41 -25.85
N GLU A 91 8.13 -10.15 -26.62
CA GLU A 91 7.66 -10.86 -27.83
C GLU A 91 7.00 -12.21 -27.48
N ASN A 92 7.23 -12.72 -26.26
CA ASN A 92 6.63 -13.94 -25.76
C ASN A 92 6.38 -13.87 -24.25
N PRO A 93 5.44 -13.03 -23.81
CA PRO A 93 5.21 -12.79 -22.38
C PRO A 93 4.72 -14.06 -21.62
N LEU A 94 4.12 -15.02 -22.32
CA LEU A 94 3.64 -16.27 -21.74
C LEU A 94 4.78 -17.29 -21.50
N SER A 95 6.01 -16.98 -21.87
CA SER A 95 7.18 -17.81 -21.53
C SER A 95 7.67 -17.64 -20.09
N LEU A 96 7.07 -16.72 -19.31
CA LEU A 96 7.41 -16.53 -17.90
C LEU A 96 7.20 -17.85 -17.12
N PRO A 97 8.21 -18.31 -16.33
CA PRO A 97 8.06 -19.52 -15.52
C PRO A 97 6.92 -19.40 -14.50
N LEU A 98 6.13 -20.46 -14.36
CA LEU A 98 5.00 -20.49 -13.43
C LEU A 98 5.42 -20.20 -11.97
N ALA A 99 6.62 -20.64 -11.56
CA ALA A 99 7.14 -20.38 -10.21
C ALA A 99 7.34 -18.88 -9.96
N ASP A 100 7.90 -18.15 -10.94
CA ASP A 100 8.10 -16.71 -10.85
C ASP A 100 6.77 -15.97 -10.90
N PHE A 101 5.87 -16.34 -11.80
CA PHE A 101 4.52 -15.79 -11.85
C PHE A 101 3.78 -15.94 -10.50
N ASN A 102 3.82 -17.14 -9.90
CA ASN A 102 3.16 -17.40 -8.62
C ASN A 102 3.77 -16.59 -7.47
N ARG A 103 5.12 -16.52 -7.39
CA ARG A 103 5.79 -15.70 -6.37
C ARG A 103 5.40 -14.24 -6.48
N ASP A 104 5.43 -13.67 -7.69
CA ASP A 104 5.14 -12.27 -7.92
C ASP A 104 3.65 -11.97 -7.71
N PHE A 105 2.76 -12.90 -8.07
CA PHE A 105 1.32 -12.81 -7.76
C PHE A 105 1.05 -12.87 -6.25
N GLN A 106 1.77 -13.70 -5.50
CA GLN A 106 1.66 -13.74 -4.04
C GLN A 106 1.99 -12.38 -3.43
N ILE A 107 3.10 -11.75 -3.84
CA ILE A 107 3.50 -10.44 -3.33
C ILE A 107 2.52 -9.36 -3.79
N ASN A 108 2.20 -9.30 -5.08
CA ASN A 108 1.40 -8.20 -5.63
C ASN A 108 -0.08 -8.27 -5.29
N THR A 109 -0.62 -9.48 -5.03
CA THR A 109 -2.06 -9.69 -4.88
C THR A 109 -2.43 -10.42 -3.61
N THR A 110 -1.94 -11.64 -3.36
CA THR A 110 -2.44 -12.46 -2.25
C THR A 110 -2.09 -11.83 -0.90
N SER A 111 -0.86 -11.38 -0.71
CA SER A 111 -0.43 -10.70 0.52
C SER A 111 -1.10 -9.33 0.67
N ALA A 112 -1.35 -8.62 -0.42
CA ALA A 112 -2.11 -7.37 -0.39
C ALA A 112 -3.58 -7.60 0.03
N PHE A 113 -4.20 -8.69 -0.44
CA PHE A 113 -5.54 -9.10 -0.02
C PHE A 113 -5.59 -9.42 1.49
N VAL A 114 -4.63 -10.22 1.99
CA VAL A 114 -4.55 -10.52 3.43
C VAL A 114 -4.32 -9.24 4.23
N ALA A 115 -3.48 -8.31 3.75
CA ALA A 115 -3.27 -7.03 4.41
C ALA A 115 -4.56 -6.18 4.46
N ALA A 116 -5.32 -6.12 3.37
CA ALA A 116 -6.60 -5.42 3.34
C ALA A 116 -7.64 -6.06 4.28
N GLN A 117 -7.66 -7.41 4.37
CA GLN A 117 -8.50 -8.14 5.30
C GLN A 117 -8.14 -7.82 6.77
N GLN A 118 -6.86 -7.88 7.12
CA GLN A 118 -6.39 -7.56 8.48
C GLN A 118 -6.61 -6.08 8.83
N ALA A 119 -6.47 -5.18 7.85
CA ALA A 119 -6.78 -3.77 8.02
C ALA A 119 -8.27 -3.58 8.34
N ALA A 120 -9.18 -4.20 7.60
CA ALA A 120 -10.61 -4.13 7.87
C ALA A 120 -10.96 -4.63 9.29
N LEU A 121 -10.38 -5.77 9.74
CA LEU A 121 -10.55 -6.28 11.10
C LEU A 121 -10.01 -5.32 12.17
N SER A 122 -8.92 -4.61 11.88
CA SER A 122 -8.38 -3.56 12.77
C SER A 122 -9.32 -2.36 12.83
N PHE A 123 -9.84 -1.92 11.68
CA PHE A 123 -10.74 -0.77 11.55
C PHE A 123 -12.06 -0.97 12.30
N GLU A 124 -12.56 -2.19 12.38
CA GLU A 124 -13.76 -2.53 13.17
C GLU A 124 -13.60 -2.24 14.64
N GLN A 125 -12.38 -2.37 15.17
CA GLN A 125 -12.07 -2.21 16.58
C GLN A 125 -11.66 -0.76 16.94
N LEU A 126 -11.46 0.09 15.95
CA LEU A 126 -11.04 1.48 16.15
C LEU A 126 -12.26 2.40 16.36
N PRO A 127 -12.13 3.42 17.22
CA PRO A 127 -13.19 4.42 17.39
C PRO A 127 -13.40 5.25 16.10
N ASP A 128 -14.61 5.82 15.95
CA ASP A 128 -15.03 6.45 14.70
C ASP A 128 -14.24 7.73 14.34
N HIS A 129 -13.66 8.40 15.32
CA HIS A 129 -12.83 9.59 15.07
C HIS A 129 -11.44 9.26 14.49
N ARG A 130 -11.04 7.98 14.46
CA ARG A 130 -9.77 7.55 13.87
C ARG A 130 -9.90 7.41 12.37
N SER A 131 -8.82 7.73 11.65
CA SER A 131 -8.68 7.33 10.25
C SER A 131 -8.78 5.79 10.15
N LYS A 132 -9.43 5.30 9.11
CA LYS A 132 -9.62 3.89 8.80
C LYS A 132 -9.29 3.73 7.33
N THR A 133 -8.00 3.76 6.97
CA THR A 133 -7.55 3.92 5.59
C THR A 133 -6.56 2.84 5.17
N PHE A 134 -6.87 2.16 4.08
CA PHE A 134 -5.97 1.26 3.37
C PHE A 134 -5.55 1.87 2.04
N ILE A 135 -4.24 1.94 1.77
CA ILE A 135 -3.69 2.48 0.52
C ILE A 135 -2.80 1.42 -0.11
N TYR A 136 -3.10 1.04 -1.34
CA TYR A 136 -2.24 0.22 -2.18
C TYR A 136 -1.46 1.11 -3.14
N THR A 137 -0.12 1.00 -3.15
CA THR A 137 0.72 1.69 -4.12
C THR A 137 0.55 1.05 -5.49
N GLY A 138 -0.21 1.72 -6.33
CA GLY A 138 -0.55 1.31 -7.67
C GLY A 138 0.40 1.84 -8.73
N ASN A 139 0.05 1.59 -9.96
CA ASN A 139 0.63 2.17 -11.18
C ASN A 139 -0.36 1.99 -12.34
N ILE A 140 0.02 2.44 -13.54
CA ILE A 140 -0.80 2.38 -14.77
C ILE A 140 -1.20 0.96 -15.20
N LEU A 141 -0.49 -0.07 -14.75
CA LEU A 141 -0.68 -1.45 -15.22
C LEU A 141 -2.03 -2.07 -14.85
N ASN A 142 -2.81 -1.42 -13.97
CA ASN A 142 -4.18 -1.85 -13.70
C ASN A 142 -5.12 -1.64 -14.90
N SER A 143 -4.74 -0.81 -15.87
CA SER A 143 -5.55 -0.48 -17.05
C SER A 143 -4.77 -0.55 -18.37
N THR A 144 -3.44 -0.41 -18.35
CA THR A 144 -2.59 -0.38 -19.54
C THR A 144 -1.65 -1.58 -19.56
N PRO A 145 -1.82 -2.53 -20.50
CA PRO A 145 -0.95 -3.69 -20.58
C PRO A 145 0.44 -3.30 -21.12
N ILE A 146 1.48 -3.84 -20.49
CA ILE A 146 2.87 -3.77 -20.96
C ILE A 146 3.40 -5.19 -21.00
N ALA A 147 3.69 -5.72 -22.18
CA ALA A 147 4.00 -7.13 -22.39
C ALA A 147 5.18 -7.63 -21.54
N SER A 148 6.23 -6.82 -21.37
CA SER A 148 7.40 -7.15 -20.55
C SER A 148 7.14 -7.14 -19.03
N LEU A 149 5.97 -6.69 -18.58
CA LEU A 149 5.54 -6.58 -17.19
C LEU A 149 4.23 -7.35 -16.93
N LEU A 150 4.07 -8.50 -17.59
CA LEU A 150 2.83 -9.29 -17.56
C LEU A 150 2.44 -9.66 -16.12
N ASP A 151 3.35 -10.22 -15.34
CA ASP A 151 3.15 -10.66 -13.96
C ASP A 151 2.74 -9.51 -13.03
N LEU A 152 3.47 -8.39 -13.12
CA LEU A 152 3.14 -7.17 -12.36
C LEU A 152 1.79 -6.61 -12.80
N GLY A 153 1.51 -6.58 -14.09
CA GLY A 153 0.24 -6.10 -14.64
C GLY A 153 -0.96 -6.92 -14.17
N VAL A 154 -0.83 -8.26 -14.17
CA VAL A 154 -1.85 -9.16 -13.61
C VAL A 154 -2.07 -8.86 -12.12
N GLY A 155 -0.99 -8.74 -11.35
CA GLY A 155 -1.07 -8.42 -9.92
C GLY A 155 -1.71 -7.06 -9.64
N LYS A 156 -1.33 -6.01 -10.39
CA LYS A 156 -1.90 -4.67 -10.24
C LYS A 156 -3.38 -4.64 -10.62
N SER A 157 -3.79 -5.33 -11.68
CA SER A 157 -5.20 -5.42 -12.11
C SER A 157 -6.04 -6.20 -11.09
N ALA A 158 -5.56 -7.34 -10.61
CA ALA A 158 -6.24 -8.13 -9.59
C ALA A 158 -6.44 -7.33 -8.30
N THR A 159 -5.39 -6.65 -7.82
CA THR A 159 -5.46 -5.86 -6.59
C THR A 159 -6.31 -4.59 -6.78
N ALA A 160 -6.28 -3.94 -7.95
CA ALA A 160 -7.19 -2.85 -8.26
C ALA A 160 -8.66 -3.27 -8.12
N HIS A 161 -9.01 -4.49 -8.57
CA HIS A 161 -10.36 -5.03 -8.40
C HIS A 161 -10.71 -5.26 -6.91
N ILE A 162 -9.78 -5.80 -6.12
CA ILE A 162 -9.94 -5.96 -4.66
C ILE A 162 -10.21 -4.61 -4.00
N ILE A 163 -9.39 -3.60 -4.28
CA ILE A 163 -9.53 -2.25 -3.72
C ILE A 163 -10.87 -1.61 -4.11
N ARG A 164 -11.26 -1.71 -5.37
CA ARG A 164 -12.55 -1.20 -5.88
C ARG A 164 -13.73 -1.85 -5.17
N SER A 165 -13.69 -3.18 -4.98
CA SER A 165 -14.73 -3.93 -4.28
C SER A 165 -14.83 -3.54 -2.80
N ALA A 166 -13.68 -3.39 -2.12
CA ALA A 166 -13.62 -2.95 -0.72
C ALA A 166 -14.11 -1.51 -0.55
N ALA A 167 -13.69 -0.59 -1.43
CA ALA A 167 -14.15 0.80 -1.43
C ALA A 167 -15.67 0.92 -1.55
N ALA A 168 -16.29 0.10 -2.42
CA ALA A 168 -17.73 0.08 -2.59
C ALA A 168 -18.44 -0.51 -1.35
N ALA A 169 -17.93 -1.63 -0.81
CA ALA A 169 -18.61 -2.38 0.25
C ALA A 169 -18.51 -1.69 1.63
N TYR A 170 -17.40 -1.00 1.92
CA TYR A 170 -17.11 -0.47 3.25
C TYR A 170 -17.30 1.05 3.39
N SER A 171 -17.71 1.76 2.34
CA SER A 171 -17.87 3.23 2.35
C SER A 171 -18.81 3.71 3.48
N ASN A 172 -19.93 3.02 3.70
CA ASN A 172 -20.90 3.35 4.75
C ASN A 172 -20.40 3.03 6.17
N ARG A 173 -19.27 2.34 6.31
CA ARG A 173 -18.62 2.02 7.59
C ARG A 173 -17.48 2.99 7.93
N GLY A 174 -17.27 4.01 7.12
CA GLY A 174 -16.18 4.96 7.26
C GLY A 174 -14.80 4.38 6.96
N PHE A 175 -14.71 3.20 6.33
CA PHE A 175 -13.45 2.62 5.89
C PHE A 175 -13.12 3.14 4.48
N LYS A 176 -11.86 3.45 4.25
CA LYS A 176 -11.37 3.99 2.98
C LYS A 176 -10.35 3.04 2.37
N PHE A 177 -10.53 2.73 1.09
CA PHE A 177 -9.64 1.88 0.32
C PHE A 177 -9.25 2.59 -0.97
N TYR A 178 -7.94 2.79 -1.16
CA TYR A 178 -7.40 3.52 -2.30
C TYR A 178 -6.33 2.72 -3.05
N TYR A 179 -6.39 2.80 -4.37
CA TYR A 179 -5.33 2.42 -5.29
C TYR A 179 -4.68 3.73 -5.76
N ALA A 180 -3.49 4.05 -5.25
CA ALA A 180 -2.81 5.33 -5.50
C ALA A 180 -1.70 5.16 -6.54
N ASP A 181 -1.72 5.98 -7.58
CA ASP A 181 -0.89 5.84 -8.77
C ASP A 181 -0.31 7.20 -9.20
N GLU A 182 1.01 7.38 -9.01
CA GLU A 182 1.71 8.58 -9.45
C GLU A 182 1.88 8.57 -10.96
N ARG A 183 1.48 9.68 -11.58
CA ARG A 183 1.59 9.93 -13.00
C ARG A 183 2.36 11.20 -13.29
N LYS A 184 2.89 11.32 -14.51
CA LYS A 184 3.34 12.59 -15.05
C LYS A 184 2.18 13.53 -15.33
N ALA A 185 2.45 14.80 -15.55
CA ALA A 185 1.41 15.82 -15.76
C ALA A 185 0.54 15.57 -17.03
N ASP A 186 1.08 14.84 -17.99
CA ASP A 186 0.39 14.40 -19.21
C ASP A 186 -0.37 13.07 -19.08
N GLY A 187 -0.31 12.42 -17.89
CA GLY A 187 -0.93 11.13 -17.61
C GLY A 187 -0.04 9.92 -17.88
N ALA A 188 1.14 10.11 -18.44
CA ALA A 188 2.11 9.04 -18.62
C ALA A 188 2.59 8.47 -17.27
N PRO A 189 3.03 7.20 -17.22
CA PRO A 189 3.54 6.60 -15.99
C PRO A 189 4.82 7.30 -15.52
N ALA A 190 4.98 7.44 -14.20
CA ALA A 190 6.13 8.11 -13.60
C ALA A 190 7.43 7.28 -13.72
N TYR A 191 7.35 5.94 -13.75
CA TYR A 191 8.52 5.04 -13.84
C TYR A 191 9.66 5.40 -12.87
N SER A 192 10.85 5.76 -13.42
CA SER A 192 12.02 6.17 -12.67
C SER A 192 11.88 7.53 -11.97
N GLU A 193 10.86 8.30 -12.30
CA GLU A 193 10.58 9.62 -11.70
C GLU A 193 9.66 9.53 -10.47
N LEU A 194 9.29 8.30 -10.02
CA LEU A 194 8.52 8.08 -8.80
C LEU A 194 9.10 8.86 -7.62
N ASN A 195 8.29 9.73 -7.03
CA ASN A 195 8.71 10.63 -5.97
C ASN A 195 8.16 10.23 -4.61
N GLY A 196 9.03 9.73 -3.74
CA GLY A 196 8.63 9.27 -2.40
C GLY A 196 8.02 10.38 -1.53
N GLU A 197 8.51 11.62 -1.63
CA GLU A 197 7.98 12.74 -0.87
C GLU A 197 6.54 13.09 -1.32
N ALA A 198 6.29 13.09 -2.64
CA ALA A 198 4.94 13.28 -3.18
C ALA A 198 3.98 12.20 -2.69
N HIS A 199 4.42 10.92 -2.67
CA HIS A 199 3.65 9.82 -2.09
C HIS A 199 3.37 10.06 -0.60
N GLY A 200 4.37 10.46 0.18
CA GLY A 200 4.21 10.73 1.61
C GLY A 200 3.16 11.79 1.89
N ARG A 201 3.21 12.92 1.18
CA ARG A 201 2.22 14.00 1.28
C ARG A 201 0.82 13.53 0.87
N PHE A 202 0.72 12.90 -0.29
CA PHE A 202 -0.56 12.48 -0.85
C PHE A 202 -1.23 11.38 -0.02
N TYR A 203 -0.47 10.41 0.48
CA TYR A 203 -1.02 9.34 1.34
C TYR A 203 -1.51 9.88 2.68
N ALA A 204 -0.81 10.87 3.24
CA ALA A 204 -1.26 11.55 4.45
C ALA A 204 -2.56 12.33 4.21
N GLU A 205 -2.70 12.99 3.07
CA GLU A 205 -3.95 13.65 2.65
C GLU A 205 -5.10 12.64 2.52
N LEU A 206 -4.89 11.49 1.83
CA LEU A 206 -5.89 10.43 1.72
C LEU A 206 -6.34 9.88 3.08
N ALA A 207 -5.40 9.78 4.04
CA ALA A 207 -5.73 9.35 5.39
C ALA A 207 -6.60 10.36 6.15
N GLU A 208 -6.48 11.66 5.85
CA GLU A 208 -7.26 12.74 6.47
C GLU A 208 -8.66 12.92 5.86
N HIS A 209 -8.94 12.34 4.70
CA HIS A 209 -10.29 12.37 4.14
C HIS A 209 -11.29 11.77 5.12
N LYS A 210 -12.44 12.42 5.29
CA LYS A 210 -13.51 11.98 6.20
C LYS A 210 -14.33 10.82 5.64
N VAL A 211 -14.44 10.74 4.32
CA VAL A 211 -15.24 9.75 3.59
C VAL A 211 -14.43 9.15 2.44
N GLN A 212 -14.86 7.99 1.95
CA GLN A 212 -14.31 7.36 0.77
C GLN A 212 -14.45 8.29 -0.44
N GLY A 213 -13.32 8.69 -1.04
CA GLY A 213 -13.27 9.32 -2.36
C GLY A 213 -13.23 8.29 -3.50
N PRO A 214 -12.93 8.69 -4.74
CA PRO A 214 -12.68 7.76 -5.83
C PRO A 214 -11.67 6.67 -5.40
N TRP A 215 -11.96 5.41 -5.68
CA TRP A 215 -11.10 4.30 -5.27
C TRP A 215 -9.73 4.34 -5.95
N GLN A 216 -9.70 4.78 -7.21
CA GLN A 216 -8.48 5.03 -7.96
C GLN A 216 -8.05 6.48 -7.78
N GLN A 217 -6.92 6.69 -7.19
CA GLN A 217 -6.31 7.97 -6.87
C GLN A 217 -5.07 8.17 -7.74
N THR A 218 -5.26 8.58 -9.00
CA THR A 218 -4.14 9.07 -9.80
C THR A 218 -3.73 10.45 -9.29
N PHE A 219 -2.44 10.67 -9.14
CA PHE A 219 -1.91 11.96 -8.69
C PHE A 219 -0.63 12.34 -9.41
N VAL A 220 -0.36 13.63 -9.44
CA VAL A 220 0.83 14.20 -10.05
C VAL A 220 1.62 14.93 -8.97
N LYS A 221 2.94 14.75 -8.97
CA LYS A 221 3.85 15.45 -8.05
C LYS A 221 3.54 16.96 -8.07
N ASP A 222 3.47 17.57 -6.90
CA ASP A 222 3.21 18.99 -6.66
C ASP A 222 1.84 19.54 -7.13
N ILE A 223 0.98 18.65 -7.70
CA ILE A 223 -0.39 19.00 -8.12
C ILE A 223 -1.41 18.30 -7.22
N GLY A 224 -1.14 17.05 -6.80
CA GLY A 224 -2.10 16.21 -6.07
C GLY A 224 -3.00 15.41 -7.00
N TYR A 225 -4.21 15.08 -6.54
CA TYR A 225 -5.17 14.28 -7.30
C TYR A 225 -5.46 14.87 -8.67
N LYS A 226 -5.36 14.05 -9.71
CA LYS A 226 -5.72 14.40 -11.07
C LYS A 226 -6.37 13.20 -11.76
N HIS A 227 -7.59 13.37 -12.24
CA HIS A 227 -8.26 12.37 -13.05
C HIS A 227 -7.73 12.43 -14.48
N PHE A 228 -7.35 11.27 -15.02
CA PHE A 228 -7.00 11.13 -16.44
C PHE A 228 -8.09 10.30 -17.12
N SER A 229 -8.65 10.81 -18.20
CA SER A 229 -9.59 10.05 -19.04
C SER A 229 -8.84 8.88 -19.70
N ALA A 230 -9.50 7.73 -19.74
CA ALA A 230 -8.98 6.53 -20.41
C ALA A 230 -8.98 6.71 -21.92
#